data_9331dfc1ec03d6c3b174023e0cf70855
#
_entry.id   9331dfc1ec03d6c3b174023e0cf70855
#
_cell.length_a   1.000
_cell.length_b   1.000
_cell.length_c   1.000
_cell.angle_alpha   90.00
_cell.angle_beta   90.00
_cell.angle_gamma   90.00
#
_symmetry.space_group_name_H-M   'P 1'
#
loop_
_entity.id
_entity.type
_entity.pdbx_description
1 polymer ?
#
loop_
_entity_poly.entity_id
_entity_poly.type
_entity_poly.pdbx_seq_one_letter_code
_entity_poly.pdbx_strand_id
1 'polypeptide(L)'
;MTRRRWILAIVALVLVLGAGVAVAGYVVWQNRHPGTIRGSSTVEFETTEEPGATTRPEEVVRKVPWPTYGYDEQRTRYAPGFDVRPPFTTEWEKGTGSLLEFPPVVAYGRVYVGTNDGRFLAVDAETGKTVWQKTFDRCIAASATMGEDVIYQPLMDPFPCREHKQDAAGYVVAIDPDTGRELWRFEAGVVETSPLVVGNLLYFGSWDKKMYAVDVNSHKAVWTFPTGDQVKAGPAYARGTLYFASYDNKVYAVDARTGKLRWSASGTANFYATPTIAYGRVFIGNTDGRVYAFGQDSGHLLWAKATGGYVYSSAAVWQKTVYVGSYSKRFYALDAGSGDVRWSFDAGGAISGAPTVLDGVVYFSTLERKTFGLDARTGKKLWTFDDGKYSPVVADKERVYLAGYKRLYGLLPDAG
;
A
#
# COMPACT_ATOMS: atom_id res chain seq x y z
N MET A 1 -65.93 17.14 -15.78
CA MET A 1 -64.63 16.83 -16.46
C MET A 1 -64.84 15.65 -17.38
N THR A 2 -64.55 15.77 -18.67
CA THR A 2 -64.83 14.71 -19.66
C THR A 2 -63.84 13.53 -19.48
N ARG A 3 -64.29 12.29 -19.71
CA ARG A 3 -63.57 11.03 -19.64
C ARG A 3 -62.19 11.11 -20.33
N ARG A 4 -62.09 11.93 -21.38
CA ARG A 4 -60.82 12.19 -22.11
C ARG A 4 -59.79 12.97 -21.31
N ARG A 5 -60.17 13.88 -20.42
CA ARG A 5 -59.25 14.63 -19.53
C ARG A 5 -58.67 13.73 -18.44
N TRP A 6 -59.43 12.78 -17.92
CA TRP A 6 -58.99 11.79 -16.95
C TRP A 6 -57.96 10.83 -17.56
N ILE A 7 -58.17 10.36 -18.79
CA ILE A 7 -57.23 9.49 -19.51
C ILE A 7 -55.89 10.23 -19.75
N LEU A 8 -55.94 11.49 -20.19
CA LEU A 8 -54.75 12.30 -20.40
C LEU A 8 -53.98 12.55 -19.10
N ALA A 9 -54.68 12.78 -17.98
CA ALA A 9 -54.04 12.96 -16.68
C ALA A 9 -53.37 11.67 -16.18
N ILE A 10 -53.99 10.52 -16.37
CA ILE A 10 -53.39 9.21 -16.02
C ILE A 10 -52.18 8.92 -16.89
N VAL A 11 -52.26 9.17 -18.21
CA VAL A 11 -51.11 8.97 -19.11
C VAL A 11 -49.97 9.89 -18.75
N ALA A 12 -50.21 11.16 -18.41
CA ALA A 12 -49.21 12.10 -17.97
C ALA A 12 -48.57 11.65 -16.65
N LEU A 13 -49.33 11.15 -15.68
CA LEU A 13 -48.86 10.64 -14.42
C LEU A 13 -47.97 9.40 -14.61
N VAL A 14 -48.36 8.47 -15.46
CA VAL A 14 -47.57 7.27 -15.79
C VAL A 14 -46.23 7.63 -16.45
N LEU A 15 -46.26 8.63 -17.37
CA LEU A 15 -45.03 9.11 -18.01
C LEU A 15 -44.07 9.78 -17.02
N VAL A 16 -44.61 10.60 -16.10
CA VAL A 16 -43.80 11.24 -15.04
C VAL A 16 -43.22 10.22 -14.07
N LEU A 17 -44.02 9.23 -13.66
CA LEU A 17 -43.53 8.13 -12.81
C LEU A 17 -42.48 7.26 -13.53
N GLY A 18 -42.72 6.95 -14.81
CA GLY A 18 -41.76 6.20 -15.64
C GLY A 18 -40.44 6.96 -15.82
N ALA A 19 -40.49 8.27 -16.06
CA ALA A 19 -39.29 9.12 -16.11
C ALA A 19 -38.57 9.18 -14.77
N GLY A 20 -39.30 9.30 -13.66
CA GLY A 20 -38.70 9.25 -12.30
C GLY A 20 -37.98 7.96 -12.01
N VAL A 21 -38.56 6.80 -12.37
CA VAL A 21 -37.93 5.50 -12.21
C VAL A 21 -36.69 5.35 -13.11
N ALA A 22 -36.74 5.83 -14.35
CA ALA A 22 -35.62 5.82 -15.28
C ALA A 22 -34.45 6.69 -14.78
N VAL A 23 -34.75 7.90 -14.26
CA VAL A 23 -33.73 8.79 -13.66
C VAL A 23 -33.13 8.15 -12.39
N ALA A 24 -33.95 7.60 -11.51
CA ALA A 24 -33.49 6.92 -10.32
C ALA A 24 -32.62 5.68 -10.68
N GLY A 25 -33.05 4.89 -11.66
CA GLY A 25 -32.29 3.77 -12.21
C GLY A 25 -30.94 4.20 -12.82
N TYR A 26 -30.93 5.31 -13.56
CA TYR A 26 -29.72 5.89 -14.14
C TYR A 26 -28.74 6.41 -13.07
N VAL A 27 -29.24 7.08 -12.03
CA VAL A 27 -28.43 7.57 -10.91
C VAL A 27 -27.84 6.38 -10.12
N VAL A 28 -28.64 5.35 -9.87
CA VAL A 28 -28.14 4.12 -9.22
C VAL A 28 -27.11 3.40 -10.11
N TRP A 29 -27.36 3.37 -11.41
CA TRP A 29 -26.41 2.79 -12.37
C TRP A 29 -25.12 3.62 -12.45
N GLN A 30 -25.18 4.95 -12.51
CA GLN A 30 -23.99 5.82 -12.46
C GLN A 30 -23.22 5.67 -11.16
N ASN A 31 -23.90 5.57 -10.01
CA ASN A 31 -23.24 5.35 -8.72
C ASN A 31 -22.58 3.97 -8.62
N ARG A 32 -23.12 2.96 -9.30
CA ARG A 32 -22.53 1.61 -9.37
C ARG A 32 -21.46 1.47 -10.45
N HIS A 33 -21.48 2.33 -11.48
CA HIS A 33 -20.53 2.35 -12.59
C HIS A 33 -20.00 3.77 -12.83
N PRO A 34 -19.41 4.40 -11.81
CA PRO A 34 -18.87 5.74 -11.99
C PRO A 34 -17.73 5.67 -13.02
N GLY A 35 -17.84 6.44 -14.07
CA GLY A 35 -16.86 6.53 -15.14
C GLY A 35 -15.50 7.03 -14.65
N THR A 36 -14.48 6.97 -15.49
CA THR A 36 -13.20 7.61 -15.24
C THR A 36 -13.38 9.12 -15.24
N ILE A 37 -13.01 9.78 -14.15
CA ILE A 37 -12.95 11.25 -14.09
C ILE A 37 -11.60 11.66 -14.68
N ARG A 38 -11.60 12.54 -15.67
CA ARG A 38 -10.40 13.15 -16.22
C ARG A 38 -10.27 14.56 -15.66
N GLY A 39 -9.06 14.90 -15.19
CA GLY A 39 -8.73 16.25 -14.75
C GLY A 39 -8.58 17.21 -15.95
N SER A 40 -8.58 18.49 -15.68
CA SER A 40 -8.37 19.55 -16.68
C SER A 40 -6.88 19.83 -16.96
N SER A 41 -5.98 19.15 -16.26
CA SER A 41 -4.54 19.36 -16.41
C SER A 41 -3.99 18.70 -17.67
N THR A 42 -3.15 19.44 -18.40
CA THR A 42 -2.38 18.95 -19.55
C THR A 42 -0.97 18.48 -19.16
N VAL A 43 -0.72 18.27 -17.87
CA VAL A 43 0.59 17.79 -17.38
C VAL A 43 0.86 16.43 -17.98
N GLU A 44 1.87 16.36 -18.81
CA GLU A 44 2.43 15.15 -19.40
C GLU A 44 3.30 14.40 -18.38
N PHE A 45 3.76 13.21 -18.72
CA PHE A 45 4.80 12.56 -17.95
C PHE A 45 6.09 13.39 -18.00
N GLU A 46 6.62 13.73 -16.84
CA GLU A 46 7.88 14.48 -16.73
C GLU A 46 9.10 13.62 -17.07
N THR A 47 8.96 12.31 -16.93
CA THR A 47 10.01 11.33 -17.22
C THR A 47 9.43 10.07 -17.82
N THR A 48 10.18 9.45 -18.73
CA THR A 48 9.90 8.11 -19.27
C THR A 48 10.70 7.02 -18.55
N GLU A 49 11.57 7.42 -17.60
CA GLU A 49 12.35 6.47 -16.81
C GLU A 49 11.46 5.63 -15.94
N GLU A 50 11.74 4.32 -15.87
CA GLU A 50 11.05 3.43 -14.93
C GLU A 50 11.38 3.86 -13.50
N PRO A 51 10.37 4.00 -12.62
CA PRO A 51 10.60 4.27 -11.21
C PRO A 51 11.41 3.12 -10.58
N GLY A 52 12.24 3.43 -9.60
CA GLY A 52 13.15 2.45 -9.01
C GLY A 52 14.37 2.12 -9.88
N ALA A 53 14.52 2.76 -11.06
CA ALA A 53 15.68 2.62 -11.95
C ALA A 53 16.98 3.18 -11.35
N THR A 54 16.93 3.93 -10.24
CA THR A 54 18.12 4.15 -9.41
C THR A 54 18.53 2.80 -8.83
N THR A 55 19.30 2.07 -9.62
CA THR A 55 19.83 0.77 -9.22
C THR A 55 20.67 0.96 -7.97
N ARG A 56 20.19 0.42 -6.85
CA ARG A 56 21.03 0.29 -5.67
C ARG A 56 22.24 -0.56 -6.04
N PRO A 57 23.46 -0.22 -5.56
CA PRO A 57 24.63 -1.03 -5.81
C PRO A 57 24.35 -2.51 -5.48
N GLU A 58 24.87 -3.43 -6.27
CA GLU A 58 24.58 -4.87 -6.12
C GLU A 58 24.92 -5.39 -4.73
N GLU A 59 26.03 -4.91 -4.14
CA GLU A 59 26.43 -5.25 -2.78
C GLU A 59 25.37 -4.83 -1.75
N VAL A 60 24.80 -3.64 -1.91
CA VAL A 60 23.71 -3.15 -1.03
C VAL A 60 22.45 -3.98 -1.22
N VAL A 61 22.10 -4.37 -2.45
CA VAL A 61 20.94 -5.23 -2.71
C VAL A 61 21.15 -6.64 -2.15
N ARG A 62 22.37 -7.18 -2.19
CA ARG A 62 22.67 -8.48 -1.56
C ARG A 62 22.53 -8.41 -0.04
N LYS A 63 23.00 -7.33 0.59
CA LYS A 63 22.96 -7.15 2.03
C LYS A 63 21.54 -6.83 2.54
N VAL A 64 20.80 -5.99 1.81
CA VAL A 64 19.45 -5.52 2.17
C VAL A 64 18.54 -5.62 0.95
N PRO A 65 18.10 -6.82 0.56
CA PRO A 65 17.30 -6.99 -0.66
C PRO A 65 15.95 -6.29 -0.59
N TRP A 66 15.26 -6.31 0.55
CA TRP A 66 13.94 -5.70 0.70
C TRP A 66 13.87 -4.79 1.94
N PRO A 67 14.28 -3.50 1.83
CA PRO A 67 14.51 -2.64 2.99
C PRO A 67 13.27 -2.09 3.66
N THR A 68 12.14 -1.99 2.95
CA THR A 68 10.98 -1.25 3.42
C THR A 68 9.69 -1.70 2.75
N TYR A 69 8.55 -1.34 3.31
CA TYR A 69 7.25 -1.49 2.66
C TYR A 69 7.25 -0.83 1.28
N GLY A 70 6.96 -1.61 0.25
CA GLY A 70 6.93 -1.11 -1.12
C GLY A 70 8.29 -1.01 -1.81
N TYR A 71 9.34 -1.64 -1.27
CA TYR A 71 10.67 -1.85 -1.84
C TYR A 71 11.57 -0.61 -1.85
N ASP A 72 11.10 0.53 -2.33
CA ASP A 72 11.87 1.76 -2.50
C ASP A 72 11.21 2.98 -1.83
N GLU A 73 11.88 4.13 -1.86
CA GLU A 73 11.39 5.37 -1.26
C GLU A 73 10.14 5.92 -1.97
N GLN A 74 10.00 5.65 -3.27
CA GLN A 74 8.84 6.04 -4.08
C GLN A 74 7.64 5.11 -3.91
N ARG A 75 7.83 3.99 -3.20
CA ARG A 75 6.82 2.97 -2.95
C ARG A 75 6.29 2.31 -4.23
N THR A 76 7.19 2.10 -5.21
CA THR A 76 6.80 1.57 -6.53
C THR A 76 6.36 0.12 -6.50
N ARG A 77 6.78 -0.66 -5.49
CA ARG A 77 6.52 -2.10 -5.35
C ARG A 77 6.98 -2.90 -6.57
N TYR A 78 7.96 -2.36 -7.25
CA TYR A 78 8.66 -3.00 -8.34
C TYR A 78 10.12 -3.21 -7.93
N ALA A 79 10.56 -4.46 -7.94
CA ALA A 79 11.95 -4.80 -7.63
C ALA A 79 12.65 -5.32 -8.90
N PRO A 80 13.51 -4.50 -9.53
CA PRO A 80 14.27 -4.92 -10.69
C PRO A 80 15.41 -5.86 -10.33
N GLY A 81 15.77 -6.78 -11.23
CA GLY A 81 16.93 -7.67 -11.08
C GLY A 81 16.75 -8.81 -10.08
N PHE A 82 15.50 -9.18 -9.81
CA PHE A 82 15.16 -10.37 -9.07
C PHE A 82 14.59 -11.40 -10.04
N ASP A 83 15.37 -12.40 -10.42
CA ASP A 83 14.99 -13.45 -11.39
C ASP A 83 14.22 -14.58 -10.68
N VAL A 84 13.13 -14.22 -9.99
CA VAL A 84 12.31 -15.13 -9.20
C VAL A 84 10.91 -15.25 -9.80
N ARG A 85 10.69 -16.28 -10.59
CA ARG A 85 9.43 -16.56 -11.28
C ARG A 85 8.79 -17.87 -10.84
N PRO A 86 7.44 -17.93 -10.85
CA PRO A 86 6.75 -19.21 -10.63
C PRO A 86 6.91 -20.16 -11.82
N PRO A 87 6.72 -21.49 -11.61
CA PRO A 87 6.20 -22.09 -10.37
C PRO A 87 7.20 -22.06 -9.21
N PHE A 88 6.66 -22.16 -7.97
CA PHE A 88 7.47 -22.19 -6.76
C PHE A 88 7.20 -23.44 -5.94
N THR A 89 8.28 -24.00 -5.37
CA THR A 89 8.24 -25.02 -4.32
C THR A 89 8.44 -24.36 -2.95
N THR A 90 7.66 -24.79 -1.96
CA THR A 90 7.84 -24.37 -0.56
C THR A 90 9.07 -25.04 0.03
N GLU A 91 10.13 -24.28 0.30
CA GLU A 91 11.34 -24.78 0.94
C GLU A 91 11.14 -24.91 2.45
N TRP A 92 10.51 -23.90 3.05
CA TRP A 92 10.16 -23.92 4.46
C TRP A 92 8.86 -23.16 4.73
N GLU A 93 8.19 -23.52 5.81
CA GLU A 93 7.08 -22.78 6.39
C GLU A 93 7.30 -22.59 7.89
N LYS A 94 6.85 -21.45 8.39
CA LYS A 94 6.92 -21.10 9.79
C LYS A 94 5.59 -20.61 10.31
N GLY A 95 5.00 -21.35 11.23
CA GLY A 95 3.81 -20.92 11.97
C GLY A 95 4.16 -19.74 12.88
N THR A 96 3.37 -18.67 12.80
CA THR A 96 3.52 -17.48 13.64
C THR A 96 2.49 -17.42 14.77
N GLY A 97 1.46 -18.28 14.73
CA GLY A 97 0.39 -18.33 15.74
C GLY A 97 -0.56 -17.14 15.75
N SER A 98 -0.17 -16.00 15.18
CA SER A 98 -0.95 -14.79 15.05
C SER A 98 -0.90 -14.22 13.64
N LEU A 99 -1.80 -13.28 13.34
CA LEU A 99 -1.93 -12.64 12.03
C LEU A 99 -0.64 -11.94 11.61
N LEU A 100 -0.26 -12.15 10.35
CA LEU A 100 0.71 -11.34 9.63
C LEU A 100 -0.07 -10.37 8.74
N GLU A 101 -0.14 -9.11 9.13
CA GLU A 101 -0.95 -8.13 8.42
C GLU A 101 -0.15 -7.40 7.33
N PHE A 102 1.14 -7.19 7.56
CA PHE A 102 2.02 -6.48 6.65
C PHE A 102 3.19 -7.33 6.18
N PRO A 103 3.73 -7.06 4.99
CA PRO A 103 4.86 -7.81 4.45
C PRO A 103 6.12 -7.62 5.29
N PRO A 104 7.01 -8.62 5.32
CA PRO A 104 8.29 -8.51 5.99
C PRO A 104 9.24 -7.57 5.26
N VAL A 105 10.33 -7.22 5.92
CA VAL A 105 11.56 -6.71 5.30
C VAL A 105 12.61 -7.82 5.28
N VAL A 106 13.51 -7.78 4.29
CA VAL A 106 14.55 -8.78 4.11
C VAL A 106 15.92 -8.09 4.12
N ALA A 107 16.76 -8.48 5.04
CA ALA A 107 18.10 -7.93 5.17
C ALA A 107 19.04 -8.93 5.91
N TYR A 108 20.32 -8.88 5.62
CA TYR A 108 21.36 -9.62 6.34
C TYR A 108 21.11 -11.13 6.42
N GLY A 109 20.52 -11.73 5.37
CA GLY A 109 20.13 -13.14 5.34
C GLY A 109 18.98 -13.49 6.28
N ARG A 110 18.16 -12.50 6.67
CA ARG A 110 17.02 -12.68 7.58
C ARG A 110 15.75 -12.03 7.04
N VAL A 111 14.64 -12.59 7.42
CA VAL A 111 13.29 -12.06 7.19
C VAL A 111 12.77 -11.52 8.53
N TYR A 112 12.48 -10.21 8.58
CA TYR A 112 11.98 -9.55 9.77
C TYR A 112 10.49 -9.28 9.62
N VAL A 113 9.68 -9.79 10.54
CA VAL A 113 8.22 -9.70 10.45
C VAL A 113 7.57 -9.49 11.80
N GLY A 114 6.59 -8.60 11.83
CA GLY A 114 5.72 -8.35 12.98
C GLY A 114 4.44 -9.17 12.91
N THR A 115 3.94 -9.58 14.07
CA THR A 115 2.65 -10.25 14.23
C THR A 115 1.69 -9.34 14.99
N ASN A 116 0.40 -9.45 14.72
CA ASN A 116 -0.62 -8.58 15.32
C ASN A 116 -0.68 -8.67 16.86
N ASP A 117 -0.19 -9.77 17.48
CA ASP A 117 -0.09 -9.92 18.93
C ASP A 117 1.22 -9.34 19.54
N GLY A 118 1.95 -8.53 18.79
CA GLY A 118 3.11 -7.78 19.29
C GLY A 118 4.44 -8.52 19.27
N ARG A 119 4.52 -9.70 18.63
CA ARG A 119 5.82 -10.38 18.44
C ARG A 119 6.49 -9.87 17.17
N PHE A 120 7.76 -9.53 17.29
CA PHE A 120 8.62 -9.18 16.17
C PHE A 120 9.73 -10.25 16.07
N LEU A 121 9.85 -10.86 14.91
CA LEU A 121 10.71 -12.00 14.66
C LEU A 121 11.78 -11.66 13.62
N ALA A 122 12.99 -12.13 13.87
CA ALA A 122 14.00 -12.35 12.83
C ALA A 122 14.04 -13.85 12.51
N VAL A 123 13.79 -14.19 11.28
CA VAL A 123 13.77 -15.56 10.77
C VAL A 123 14.92 -15.69 9.77
N ASP A 124 15.71 -16.73 9.91
CA ASP A 124 16.77 -17.05 8.96
C ASP A 124 16.14 -17.29 7.56
N ALA A 125 16.64 -16.60 6.56
CA ALA A 125 16.05 -16.54 5.24
C ALA A 125 16.12 -17.86 4.48
N GLU A 126 17.14 -18.67 4.75
CA GLU A 126 17.38 -19.96 4.11
C GLU A 126 16.60 -21.10 4.78
N THR A 127 16.55 -21.12 6.10
CA THR A 127 16.06 -22.28 6.85
C THR A 127 14.70 -22.08 7.51
N GLY A 128 14.16 -20.86 7.55
CA GLY A 128 12.93 -20.52 8.24
C GLY A 128 13.01 -20.60 9.78
N LYS A 129 14.21 -20.83 10.35
CA LYS A 129 14.40 -20.90 11.80
C LYS A 129 14.38 -19.51 12.44
N THR A 130 13.82 -19.42 13.64
CA THR A 130 13.88 -18.17 14.41
C THR A 130 15.32 -17.91 14.86
N VAL A 131 15.88 -16.76 14.47
CA VAL A 131 17.17 -16.28 14.96
C VAL A 131 16.99 -15.61 16.32
N TRP A 132 16.03 -14.69 16.38
CA TRP A 132 15.59 -14.08 17.64
C TRP A 132 14.11 -13.65 17.53
N GLN A 133 13.49 -13.44 18.69
CA GLN A 133 12.13 -12.92 18.83
C GLN A 133 12.08 -11.91 19.97
N LYS A 134 11.41 -10.80 19.74
CA LYS A 134 11.05 -9.82 20.75
C LYS A 134 9.52 -9.72 20.86
N THR A 135 9.02 -9.62 22.08
CA THR A 135 7.60 -9.42 22.33
C THR A 135 7.39 -8.04 22.94
N PHE A 136 6.45 -7.30 22.37
CA PHE A 136 6.00 -6.02 22.86
C PHE A 136 4.61 -6.17 23.50
N ASP A 137 4.26 -5.27 24.39
CA ASP A 137 2.91 -5.15 24.98
C ASP A 137 1.92 -4.45 24.05
N ARG A 138 2.27 -4.28 22.79
CA ARG A 138 1.53 -3.52 21.78
C ARG A 138 1.39 -4.30 20.49
N CYS A 139 0.35 -3.96 19.72
CA CYS A 139 0.13 -4.56 18.41
C CYS A 139 1.11 -4.06 17.35
N ILE A 140 1.36 -4.93 16.39
CA ILE A 140 2.12 -4.61 15.18
C ILE A 140 1.18 -4.77 13.99
N ALA A 141 0.88 -3.65 13.32
CA ALA A 141 0.11 -3.60 12.07
C ALA A 141 0.79 -2.64 11.07
N ALA A 142 2.09 -2.84 10.88
CA ALA A 142 2.90 -2.12 9.90
C ALA A 142 4.17 -2.93 9.59
N SER A 143 4.68 -2.80 8.36
CA SER A 143 6.04 -3.26 8.04
C SER A 143 7.07 -2.42 8.77
N ALA A 144 8.15 -3.04 9.18
CA ALA A 144 9.36 -2.33 9.59
C ALA A 144 10.00 -1.60 8.39
N THR A 145 11.00 -0.78 8.67
CA THR A 145 11.93 -0.26 7.66
C THR A 145 13.37 -0.40 8.15
N MET A 146 14.27 -0.69 7.22
CA MET A 146 15.71 -0.75 7.49
C MET A 146 16.31 0.64 7.33
N GLY A 147 17.08 1.05 8.32
CA GLY A 147 18.09 2.09 8.20
C GLY A 147 19.47 1.48 8.01
N GLU A 148 20.51 2.26 8.26
CA GLU A 148 21.88 1.78 8.31
C GLU A 148 22.08 0.98 9.62
N ASP A 149 22.16 -0.36 9.50
CA ASP A 149 22.33 -1.31 10.61
C ASP A 149 21.30 -1.16 11.78
N VAL A 150 20.09 -0.64 11.48
CA VAL A 150 19.00 -0.45 12.45
C VAL A 150 17.65 -0.78 11.79
N ILE A 151 16.77 -1.46 12.53
CA ILE A 151 15.38 -1.69 12.13
C ILE A 151 14.48 -0.72 12.89
N TYR A 152 13.57 -0.04 12.19
CA TYR A 152 12.53 0.79 12.78
C TYR A 152 11.19 0.09 12.67
N GLN A 153 10.62 -0.32 13.82
CA GLN A 153 9.32 -0.99 13.88
C GLN A 153 8.31 -0.09 14.57
N PRO A 154 7.22 0.30 13.89
CA PRO A 154 6.12 1.01 14.52
C PRO A 154 5.26 0.06 15.35
N LEU A 155 4.73 0.59 16.42
CA LEU A 155 3.88 -0.11 17.37
C LEU A 155 2.62 0.70 17.65
N MET A 156 1.50 0.01 17.64
CA MET A 156 0.18 0.58 17.84
C MET A 156 -0.17 0.77 19.33
N ASP A 157 -1.45 0.71 19.61
CA ASP A 157 -2.04 0.69 20.95
C ASP A 157 -1.73 -0.62 21.69
N PRO A 158 -1.94 -0.66 23.02
CA PRO A 158 -1.71 -1.87 23.82
C PRO A 158 -2.53 -3.05 23.33
N PHE A 159 -1.92 -4.25 23.36
CA PHE A 159 -2.63 -5.50 23.09
C PHE A 159 -3.81 -5.67 24.08
N PRO A 160 -5.00 -6.10 23.66
CA PRO A 160 -5.34 -6.78 22.39
C PRO A 160 -5.79 -5.88 21.23
N CYS A 161 -5.52 -4.57 21.22
CA CYS A 161 -5.78 -3.62 20.13
C CYS A 161 -7.24 -3.58 19.64
N ARG A 162 -8.19 -3.87 20.48
CA ARG A 162 -9.61 -3.94 20.10
C ARG A 162 -10.34 -2.61 20.26
N GLU A 163 -9.79 -1.71 21.05
CA GLU A 163 -10.49 -0.49 21.43
C GLU A 163 -10.11 0.73 20.59
N HIS A 164 -9.03 0.68 19.83
CA HIS A 164 -8.54 1.71 18.90
C HIS A 164 -8.79 3.15 19.40
N LYS A 165 -8.38 3.43 20.63
CA LYS A 165 -8.55 4.76 21.24
C LYS A 165 -7.67 5.76 20.51
N GLN A 166 -8.25 6.86 20.04
CA GLN A 166 -7.51 7.92 19.35
C GLN A 166 -6.36 8.51 20.19
N ASP A 167 -6.56 8.53 21.51
CA ASP A 167 -5.58 9.09 22.46
C ASP A 167 -4.60 8.03 23.01
N ALA A 168 -4.64 6.80 22.48
CA ALA A 168 -3.69 5.78 22.91
C ALA A 168 -2.28 6.17 22.44
N ALA A 169 -1.30 5.97 23.34
CA ALA A 169 0.09 6.14 23.00
C ALA A 169 0.58 4.96 22.15
N GLY A 170 1.35 5.25 21.12
CA GLY A 170 2.14 4.32 20.33
C GLY A 170 3.58 4.79 20.27
N TYR A 171 4.43 4.10 19.56
CA TYR A 171 5.82 4.51 19.36
C TYR A 171 6.45 3.83 18.16
N VAL A 172 7.55 4.38 17.66
CA VAL A 172 8.46 3.69 16.77
C VAL A 172 9.68 3.27 17.58
N VAL A 173 10.05 2.00 17.49
CA VAL A 173 11.22 1.45 18.18
C VAL A 173 12.33 1.18 17.18
N ALA A 174 13.54 1.60 17.54
CA ALA A 174 14.78 1.25 16.85
C ALA A 174 15.36 -0.04 17.47
N ILE A 175 15.66 -1.02 16.64
CA ILE A 175 16.05 -2.36 17.03
C ILE A 175 17.36 -2.74 16.33
N ASP A 176 18.27 -3.32 17.08
CA ASP A 176 19.48 -3.96 16.56
C ASP A 176 19.08 -5.19 15.73
N PRO A 177 19.44 -5.28 14.44
CA PRO A 177 19.01 -6.36 13.57
C PRO A 177 19.60 -7.72 13.93
N ASP A 178 20.76 -7.75 14.61
CA ASP A 178 21.44 -8.99 14.95
C ASP A 178 20.91 -9.63 16.22
N THR A 179 20.54 -8.83 17.20
CA THR A 179 20.18 -9.29 18.54
C THR A 179 18.72 -9.11 18.93
N GLY A 180 17.97 -8.28 18.19
CA GLY A 180 16.60 -7.88 18.56
C GLY A 180 16.56 -6.92 19.76
N ARG A 181 17.72 -6.41 20.21
CA ARG A 181 17.80 -5.47 21.33
C ARG A 181 17.24 -4.11 20.89
N GLU A 182 16.38 -3.52 21.73
CA GLU A 182 15.93 -2.15 21.56
C GLU A 182 17.09 -1.19 21.81
N LEU A 183 17.32 -0.29 20.86
CA LEU A 183 18.32 0.76 20.93
C LEU A 183 17.74 2.04 21.52
N TRP A 184 16.61 2.46 20.99
CA TRP A 184 15.83 3.61 21.44
C TRP A 184 14.40 3.53 20.93
N ARG A 185 13.54 4.41 21.44
CA ARG A 185 12.17 4.60 20.93
C ARG A 185 11.80 6.06 20.85
N PHE A 186 10.85 6.36 19.95
CA PHE A 186 10.22 7.67 19.84
C PHE A 186 8.73 7.52 20.11
N GLU A 187 8.23 8.21 21.12
CA GLU A 187 6.82 8.19 21.51
C GLU A 187 5.98 9.11 20.62
N ALA A 188 4.83 8.61 20.18
CA ALA A 188 3.82 9.33 19.39
C ALA A 188 2.43 8.85 19.83
N GLY A 189 1.38 9.24 19.10
CA GLY A 189 0.12 8.51 19.15
C GLY A 189 0.25 7.13 18.50
N VAL A 190 -0.83 6.41 18.33
CA VAL A 190 -0.86 5.09 17.66
C VAL A 190 -0.18 5.18 16.28
N VAL A 191 0.81 4.31 16.02
CA VAL A 191 1.54 4.27 14.75
C VAL A 191 1.21 2.99 14.00
N GLU A 192 0.30 3.10 13.01
CA GLU A 192 -0.09 2.02 12.09
C GLU A 192 0.64 2.12 10.74
N THR A 193 1.35 3.20 10.51
CA THR A 193 2.02 3.48 9.24
C THR A 193 3.35 2.75 9.10
N SER A 194 3.59 2.12 7.94
CA SER A 194 4.93 1.63 7.60
C SER A 194 5.87 2.81 7.35
N PRO A 195 6.93 2.98 8.16
CA PRO A 195 7.77 4.15 8.12
C PRO A 195 8.69 4.17 6.90
N LEU A 196 9.34 5.29 6.67
CA LEU A 196 10.33 5.49 5.62
C LEU A 196 11.56 6.20 6.18
N VAL A 197 12.74 5.68 5.88
CA VAL A 197 14.01 6.35 6.17
C VAL A 197 14.58 6.93 4.89
N VAL A 198 14.93 8.22 4.92
CA VAL A 198 15.65 8.89 3.84
C VAL A 198 16.79 9.69 4.45
N GLY A 199 18.03 9.31 4.18
CA GLY A 199 19.19 9.86 4.86
C GLY A 199 19.10 9.61 6.37
N ASN A 200 19.18 10.68 7.16
CA ASN A 200 19.08 10.63 8.61
C ASN A 200 17.66 10.93 9.15
N LEU A 201 16.65 10.96 8.31
CA LEU A 201 15.27 11.26 8.73
C LEU A 201 14.37 10.04 8.60
N LEU A 202 13.69 9.70 9.70
CA LEU A 202 12.66 8.70 9.80
C LEU A 202 11.29 9.38 9.73
N TYR A 203 10.48 9.01 8.73
CA TYR A 203 9.15 9.56 8.52
C TYR A 203 8.08 8.54 8.84
N PHE A 204 7.03 8.94 9.57
CA PHE A 204 5.86 8.11 9.86
C PHE A 204 4.65 8.98 10.22
N GLY A 205 3.48 8.48 9.91
CA GLY A 205 2.21 9.08 10.31
C GLY A 205 1.67 8.46 11.61
N SER A 206 0.81 9.18 12.29
CA SER A 206 0.17 8.71 13.52
C SER A 206 -1.33 9.05 13.56
N TRP A 207 -2.05 8.32 14.39
CA TRP A 207 -3.47 8.58 14.66
C TRP A 207 -3.71 9.86 15.45
N ASP A 208 -2.66 10.45 16.06
CA ASP A 208 -2.70 11.77 16.66
C ASP A 208 -2.81 12.92 15.63
N LYS A 209 -3.10 12.58 14.36
CA LYS A 209 -3.31 13.49 13.24
C LYS A 209 -2.06 14.24 12.81
N LYS A 210 -0.91 13.59 12.91
CA LYS A 210 0.37 14.20 12.52
C LYS A 210 1.19 13.27 11.64
N MET A 211 1.93 13.87 10.71
CA MET A 211 3.10 13.28 10.08
C MET A 211 4.34 13.77 10.83
N TYR A 212 5.26 12.87 11.11
CA TYR A 212 6.50 13.11 11.85
C TYR A 212 7.72 12.95 10.95
N ALA A 213 8.74 13.78 11.18
CA ALA A 213 10.11 13.53 10.76
C ALA A 213 11.00 13.54 12.00
N VAL A 214 11.66 12.42 12.25
CA VAL A 214 12.53 12.20 13.42
C VAL A 214 13.95 12.01 12.93
N ASP A 215 14.90 12.75 13.47
CA ASP A 215 16.32 12.55 13.21
C ASP A 215 16.81 11.31 13.96
N VAL A 216 17.33 10.35 13.22
CA VAL A 216 17.74 9.02 13.75
C VAL A 216 18.99 9.07 14.64
N ASN A 217 19.77 10.15 14.59
CA ASN A 217 20.97 10.33 15.39
C ASN A 217 20.66 11.02 16.72
N SER A 218 19.85 12.07 16.67
CA SER A 218 19.49 12.82 17.89
C SER A 218 18.23 12.25 18.57
N HIS A 219 17.49 11.36 17.92
CA HIS A 219 16.22 10.76 18.35
C HIS A 219 15.13 11.80 18.65
N LYS A 220 15.19 12.96 18.00
CA LYS A 220 14.25 14.06 18.20
C LYS A 220 13.46 14.36 16.93
N ALA A 221 12.22 14.81 17.10
CA ALA A 221 11.46 15.36 16.00
C ALA A 221 12.14 16.61 15.42
N VAL A 222 12.39 16.61 14.11
CA VAL A 222 12.86 17.75 13.35
C VAL A 222 11.68 18.65 13.00
N TRP A 223 10.58 18.00 12.59
CA TRP A 223 9.32 18.68 12.34
C TRP A 223 8.13 17.73 12.53
N THR A 224 6.98 18.31 12.74
CA THR A 224 5.69 17.64 12.68
C THR A 224 4.75 18.44 11.78
N PHE A 225 3.90 17.74 11.00
CA PHE A 225 2.90 18.36 10.14
C PHE A 225 1.50 17.91 10.58
N PRO A 226 0.63 18.85 11.01
CA PRO A 226 -0.73 18.52 11.44
C PRO A 226 -1.65 18.28 10.23
N THR A 227 -2.53 17.29 10.35
CA THR A 227 -3.61 16.98 9.40
C THR A 227 -4.97 17.13 10.07
N GLY A 228 -6.05 17.13 9.29
CA GLY A 228 -7.41 17.25 9.83
C GLY A 228 -7.88 15.97 10.53
N ASP A 229 -7.29 14.81 10.23
CA ASP A 229 -7.63 13.50 10.82
C ASP A 229 -6.42 12.56 10.81
N GLN A 230 -6.61 11.32 11.27
CA GLN A 230 -5.58 10.30 11.42
C GLN A 230 -4.74 10.10 10.13
N VAL A 231 -3.43 9.90 10.30
CA VAL A 231 -2.53 9.52 9.22
C VAL A 231 -2.24 8.02 9.36
N LYS A 232 -2.92 7.20 8.55
CA LYS A 232 -2.79 5.73 8.53
C LYS A 232 -1.96 5.22 7.36
N ALA A 233 -1.82 6.03 6.31
CA ALA A 233 -1.01 5.71 5.16
C ALA A 233 0.48 6.00 5.42
N GLY A 234 1.36 5.08 5.02
CA GLY A 234 2.79 5.31 5.06
C GLY A 234 3.21 6.42 4.07
N PRO A 235 4.33 7.11 4.32
CA PRO A 235 4.84 8.11 3.40
C PRO A 235 5.59 7.50 2.21
N ALA A 236 5.64 8.24 1.10
CA ALA A 236 6.53 8.03 -0.03
C ALA A 236 7.40 9.28 -0.24
N TYR A 237 8.58 9.11 -0.82
CA TYR A 237 9.51 10.21 -1.03
C TYR A 237 10.00 10.24 -2.48
N ALA A 238 10.07 11.44 -3.05
CA ALA A 238 10.73 11.67 -4.33
C ALA A 238 11.25 13.11 -4.41
N ARG A 239 12.48 13.27 -4.88
CA ARG A 239 13.09 14.58 -5.21
C ARG A 239 12.89 15.65 -4.11
N GLY A 240 13.19 15.32 -2.86
CA GLY A 240 13.08 16.26 -1.72
C GLY A 240 11.66 16.54 -1.24
N THR A 241 10.66 15.81 -1.74
CA THR A 241 9.27 15.92 -1.36
C THR A 241 8.79 14.64 -0.68
N LEU A 242 8.13 14.79 0.46
CA LEU A 242 7.44 13.71 1.14
C LEU A 242 5.95 13.78 0.78
N TYR A 243 5.39 12.65 0.35
CA TYR A 243 3.98 12.49 -0.01
C TYR A 243 3.31 11.56 0.98
N PHE A 244 2.16 11.95 1.52
CA PHE A 244 1.37 11.14 2.42
C PHE A 244 -0.11 11.50 2.32
N ALA A 245 -0.97 10.70 2.95
CA ALA A 245 -2.40 10.94 2.93
C ALA A 245 -3.00 10.77 4.32
N SER A 246 -4.17 11.36 4.54
CA SER A 246 -4.88 11.35 5.81
C SER A 246 -6.35 10.97 5.63
N TYR A 247 -6.97 10.57 6.72
CA TYR A 247 -8.41 10.34 6.82
C TYR A 247 -9.24 11.62 6.72
N ASP A 248 -8.61 12.80 6.67
CA ASP A 248 -9.26 14.07 6.33
C ASP A 248 -9.56 14.24 4.83
N ASN A 249 -9.49 13.15 4.07
CA ASN A 249 -9.74 13.11 2.63
C ASN A 249 -8.70 13.84 1.78
N LYS A 250 -7.49 14.05 2.29
CA LYS A 250 -6.44 14.78 1.57
C LYS A 250 -5.17 13.97 1.38
N VAL A 251 -4.53 14.24 0.25
CA VAL A 251 -3.14 13.91 -0.04
C VAL A 251 -2.31 15.18 0.14
N TYR A 252 -1.16 15.05 0.75
CA TYR A 252 -0.24 16.13 1.06
C TYR A 252 1.12 15.89 0.42
N ALA A 253 1.73 16.96 -0.07
CA ALA A 253 3.14 17.01 -0.44
C ALA A 253 3.81 18.10 0.36
N VAL A 254 4.84 17.72 1.10
CA VAL A 254 5.61 18.65 1.94
C VAL A 254 7.09 18.56 1.58
N ASP A 255 7.83 19.63 1.81
CA ASP A 255 9.29 19.59 1.77
C ASP A 255 9.77 18.60 2.84
N ALA A 256 10.49 17.58 2.44
CA ALA A 256 10.86 16.46 3.31
C ALA A 256 11.76 16.91 4.47
N ARG A 257 12.63 17.90 4.26
CA ARG A 257 13.58 18.38 5.29
C ARG A 257 12.95 19.31 6.30
N THR A 258 11.97 20.14 5.86
CA THR A 258 11.43 21.23 6.68
C THR A 258 9.98 21.06 7.11
N GLY A 259 9.25 20.08 6.51
CA GLY A 259 7.82 19.89 6.73
C GLY A 259 6.93 20.98 6.10
N LYS A 260 7.51 21.94 5.34
CA LYS A 260 6.72 23.02 4.73
C LYS A 260 5.83 22.47 3.62
N LEU A 261 4.54 22.80 3.68
CA LEU A 261 3.55 22.41 2.66
C LEU A 261 3.94 22.93 1.28
N ARG A 262 3.97 22.05 0.29
CA ARG A 262 4.11 22.39 -1.12
C ARG A 262 2.74 22.44 -1.78
N TRP A 263 1.93 21.39 -1.62
CA TRP A 263 0.54 21.35 -2.06
C TRP A 263 -0.28 20.33 -1.27
N SER A 264 -1.59 20.46 -1.33
CA SER A 264 -2.52 19.42 -0.89
C SER A 264 -3.65 19.27 -1.90
N ALA A 265 -4.15 18.04 -2.07
CA ALA A 265 -5.25 17.72 -2.96
C ALA A 265 -6.31 16.89 -2.22
N SER A 266 -7.59 17.12 -2.54
CA SER A 266 -8.69 16.44 -1.87
C SER A 266 -9.24 15.30 -2.73
N GLY A 267 -9.59 14.19 -2.08
CA GLY A 267 -10.47 13.16 -2.61
C GLY A 267 -11.90 13.34 -2.11
N THR A 268 -12.77 12.40 -2.47
CA THR A 268 -14.20 12.42 -2.05
C THR A 268 -14.46 11.60 -0.78
N ALA A 269 -13.45 10.85 -0.29
CA ALA A 269 -13.48 10.08 0.94
C ALA A 269 -12.07 9.87 1.49
N ASN A 270 -11.92 9.05 2.53
CA ASN A 270 -10.66 8.84 3.24
C ASN A 270 -9.62 8.13 2.38
N PHE A 271 -8.36 8.54 2.52
CA PHE A 271 -7.22 7.82 1.97
C PHE A 271 -6.59 6.92 3.03
N TYR A 272 -6.61 5.62 2.77
CA TYR A 272 -5.94 4.60 3.58
C TYR A 272 -4.65 4.08 2.93
N ALA A 273 -4.62 4.07 1.59
CA ALA A 273 -3.50 3.56 0.82
C ALA A 273 -2.26 4.45 0.96
N THR A 274 -1.08 3.85 0.93
CA THR A 274 0.19 4.56 0.79
C THR A 274 0.32 5.08 -0.64
N PRO A 275 0.67 6.37 -0.85
CA PRO A 275 0.89 6.89 -2.19
C PRO A 275 2.08 6.21 -2.87
N THR A 276 2.01 6.10 -4.19
CA THR A 276 3.09 5.59 -5.05
C THR A 276 3.50 6.67 -6.04
N ILE A 277 4.79 6.96 -6.14
CA ILE A 277 5.31 8.04 -6.98
C ILE A 277 6.00 7.45 -8.21
N ALA A 278 5.50 7.80 -9.38
CA ALA A 278 6.09 7.38 -10.66
C ALA A 278 5.65 8.29 -11.80
N TYR A 279 6.49 8.47 -12.81
CA TYR A 279 6.19 9.20 -14.04
C TYR A 279 5.62 10.62 -13.83
N GLY A 280 6.13 11.35 -12.83
CA GLY A 280 5.63 12.68 -12.50
C GLY A 280 4.23 12.69 -11.86
N ARG A 281 3.78 11.56 -11.30
CA ARG A 281 2.44 11.38 -10.73
C ARG A 281 2.48 10.76 -9.34
N VAL A 282 1.44 11.06 -8.58
CA VAL A 282 1.11 10.43 -7.30
C VAL A 282 -0.12 9.56 -7.50
N PHE A 283 0.04 8.24 -7.39
CA PHE A 283 -1.05 7.28 -7.49
C PHE A 283 -1.50 6.84 -6.11
N ILE A 284 -2.81 6.84 -5.86
CA ILE A 284 -3.34 6.47 -4.54
C ILE A 284 -4.77 5.95 -4.63
N GLY A 285 -5.07 4.91 -3.87
CA GLY A 285 -6.41 4.37 -3.69
C GLY A 285 -7.21 5.12 -2.62
N ASN A 286 -8.53 5.12 -2.74
CA ASN A 286 -9.44 5.82 -1.84
C ASN A 286 -10.64 4.95 -1.44
N THR A 287 -11.23 5.24 -0.29
CA THR A 287 -12.41 4.51 0.21
C THR A 287 -13.71 4.84 -0.54
N ASP A 288 -13.67 5.79 -1.48
CA ASP A 288 -14.78 6.01 -2.43
C ASP A 288 -14.81 5.00 -3.59
N GLY A 289 -13.83 4.08 -3.61
CA GLY A 289 -13.71 3.06 -4.64
C GLY A 289 -13.00 3.54 -5.90
N ARG A 290 -12.17 4.58 -5.80
CA ARG A 290 -11.37 5.09 -6.92
C ARG A 290 -9.87 4.98 -6.68
N VAL A 291 -9.15 4.86 -7.77
CA VAL A 291 -7.72 5.15 -7.86
C VAL A 291 -7.55 6.54 -8.43
N TYR A 292 -6.80 7.37 -7.74
CA TYR A 292 -6.50 8.75 -8.15
C TYR A 292 -5.08 8.85 -8.68
N ALA A 293 -4.88 9.71 -9.67
CA ALA A 293 -3.58 10.19 -10.09
C ALA A 293 -3.54 11.71 -9.99
N PHE A 294 -2.64 12.23 -9.19
CA PHE A 294 -2.36 13.67 -9.08
C PHE A 294 -1.01 13.98 -9.73
N GLY A 295 -0.85 15.19 -10.25
CA GLY A 295 0.43 15.70 -10.70
C GLY A 295 1.41 15.79 -9.52
N GLN A 296 2.61 15.21 -9.67
CA GLN A 296 3.60 15.10 -8.59
C GLN A 296 3.99 16.46 -8.01
N ASP A 297 4.21 17.46 -8.85
CA ASP A 297 4.67 18.78 -8.42
C ASP A 297 3.51 19.77 -8.18
N SER A 298 2.35 19.56 -8.81
CA SER A 298 1.21 20.47 -8.77
C SER A 298 0.08 20.06 -7.84
N GLY A 299 -0.08 18.75 -7.57
CA GLY A 299 -1.25 18.21 -6.87
C GLY A 299 -2.55 18.26 -7.68
N HIS A 300 -2.51 18.70 -8.96
CA HIS A 300 -3.71 18.72 -9.81
C HIS A 300 -4.21 17.31 -10.09
N LEU A 301 -5.52 17.11 -10.02
CA LEU A 301 -6.12 15.84 -10.41
C LEU A 301 -5.94 15.62 -11.93
N LEU A 302 -5.27 14.55 -12.30
CA LEU A 302 -5.05 14.16 -13.70
C LEU A 302 -6.14 13.18 -14.14
N TRP A 303 -6.44 12.19 -13.32
CA TRP A 303 -7.54 11.25 -13.52
C TRP A 303 -7.94 10.58 -12.21
N ALA A 304 -9.16 10.06 -12.16
CA ALA A 304 -9.64 9.17 -11.12
C ALA A 304 -10.47 8.03 -11.74
N LYS A 305 -10.04 6.78 -11.48
CA LYS A 305 -10.66 5.57 -12.03
C LYS A 305 -11.45 4.83 -10.97
N ALA A 306 -12.75 4.66 -11.21
CA ALA A 306 -13.58 3.82 -10.35
C ALA A 306 -13.31 2.33 -10.56
N THR A 307 -13.31 1.58 -9.45
CA THR A 307 -13.07 0.14 -9.39
C THR A 307 -14.28 -0.66 -8.90
N GLY A 308 -15.34 0.02 -8.47
CA GLY A 308 -16.56 -0.61 -7.98
C GLY A 308 -16.54 -1.10 -6.52
N GLY A 309 -15.48 -0.85 -5.78
CA GLY A 309 -15.33 -1.18 -4.35
C GLY A 309 -14.17 -0.43 -3.76
N TYR A 310 -14.08 -0.35 -2.42
CA TYR A 310 -12.98 0.34 -1.72
C TYR A 310 -11.62 -0.03 -2.26
N VAL A 311 -10.69 0.93 -2.32
CA VAL A 311 -9.31 0.72 -2.73
C VAL A 311 -8.40 1.02 -1.55
N TYR A 312 -8.21 0.04 -0.68
CA TYR A 312 -7.20 0.07 0.39
C TYR A 312 -5.81 -0.31 -0.13
N SER A 313 -5.77 -1.03 -1.23
CA SER A 313 -4.55 -1.46 -1.90
C SER A 313 -3.71 -0.25 -2.32
N SER A 314 -2.48 -0.18 -1.83
CA SER A 314 -1.49 0.75 -2.39
C SER A 314 -1.03 0.23 -3.75
N ALA A 315 -0.87 1.12 -4.73
CA ALA A 315 -0.56 0.71 -6.09
C ALA A 315 0.88 0.19 -6.25
N ALA A 316 1.09 -0.82 -7.10
CA ALA A 316 2.39 -1.07 -7.71
C ALA A 316 2.46 -0.42 -9.08
N VAL A 317 3.67 -0.01 -9.52
CA VAL A 317 3.83 0.65 -10.82
C VAL A 317 5.02 0.05 -11.57
N TRP A 318 4.75 -0.40 -12.81
CA TRP A 318 5.76 -0.95 -13.70
C TRP A 318 5.37 -0.74 -15.17
N GLN A 319 6.31 -0.36 -16.03
CA GLN A 319 6.11 -0.14 -17.46
C GLN A 319 4.85 0.68 -17.79
N LYS A 320 4.75 1.86 -17.18
CA LYS A 320 3.61 2.79 -17.33
C LYS A 320 2.25 2.15 -17.02
N THR A 321 2.23 1.12 -16.18
CA THR A 321 1.02 0.43 -15.71
C THR A 321 0.92 0.54 -14.20
N VAL A 322 -0.26 0.91 -13.72
CA VAL A 322 -0.63 0.96 -12.31
C VAL A 322 -1.42 -0.29 -11.97
N TYR A 323 -0.91 -1.11 -11.05
CA TYR A 323 -1.54 -2.33 -10.59
C TYR A 323 -2.18 -2.11 -9.24
N VAL A 324 -3.46 -2.48 -9.08
CA VAL A 324 -4.19 -2.23 -7.84
C VAL A 324 -5.31 -3.23 -7.63
N GLY A 325 -5.50 -3.63 -6.37
CA GLY A 325 -6.62 -4.45 -5.94
C GLY A 325 -7.81 -3.63 -5.46
N SER A 326 -9.01 -4.18 -5.54
CA SER A 326 -10.24 -3.57 -5.06
C SER A 326 -11.09 -4.54 -4.25
N TYR A 327 -11.89 -3.99 -3.35
CA TYR A 327 -12.95 -4.75 -2.65
C TYR A 327 -14.07 -5.22 -3.58
N SER A 328 -14.09 -4.74 -4.83
CA SER A 328 -14.96 -5.28 -5.89
C SER A 328 -14.58 -6.71 -6.34
N LYS A 329 -13.61 -7.35 -5.65
CA LYS A 329 -13.03 -8.67 -5.99
C LYS A 329 -12.24 -8.69 -7.30
N ARG A 330 -11.93 -7.52 -7.84
CA ARG A 330 -11.17 -7.35 -9.07
C ARG A 330 -9.79 -6.77 -8.82
N PHE A 331 -8.84 -7.27 -9.57
CA PHE A 331 -7.51 -6.71 -9.72
C PHE A 331 -7.43 -5.98 -11.05
N TYR A 332 -6.83 -4.80 -11.07
CA TYR A 332 -6.76 -3.92 -12.23
C TYR A 332 -5.33 -3.60 -12.60
N ALA A 333 -5.07 -3.57 -13.91
CA ALA A 333 -3.92 -2.91 -14.51
C ALA A 333 -4.43 -1.70 -15.30
N LEU A 334 -4.02 -0.51 -14.87
CA LEU A 334 -4.46 0.76 -15.44
C LEU A 334 -3.31 1.41 -16.20
N ASP A 335 -3.60 2.09 -17.29
CA ASP A 335 -2.64 2.97 -17.94
C ASP A 335 -2.29 4.12 -17.00
N ALA A 336 -1.00 4.32 -16.72
CA ALA A 336 -0.56 5.34 -15.78
C ALA A 336 -0.85 6.77 -16.28
N GLY A 337 -0.90 6.98 -17.60
CA GLY A 337 -1.19 8.27 -18.24
C GLY A 337 -2.66 8.66 -18.18
N SER A 338 -3.55 7.71 -18.50
CA SER A 338 -4.98 7.99 -18.71
C SER A 338 -5.90 7.42 -17.64
N GLY A 339 -5.46 6.42 -16.87
CA GLY A 339 -6.31 5.65 -15.95
C GLY A 339 -7.22 4.64 -16.66
N ASP A 340 -7.05 4.44 -17.96
CA ASP A 340 -7.82 3.46 -18.70
C ASP A 340 -7.40 2.04 -18.31
N VAL A 341 -8.38 1.11 -18.29
CA VAL A 341 -8.10 -0.29 -17.97
C VAL A 341 -7.37 -0.96 -19.12
N ARG A 342 -6.13 -1.41 -18.89
CA ARG A 342 -5.39 -2.26 -19.83
C ARG A 342 -5.91 -3.69 -19.77
N TRP A 343 -6.06 -4.20 -18.56
CA TRP A 343 -6.70 -5.49 -18.28
C TRP A 343 -7.22 -5.52 -16.83
N SER A 344 -8.11 -6.45 -16.54
CA SER A 344 -8.57 -6.74 -15.19
C SER A 344 -8.76 -8.23 -14.99
N PHE A 345 -8.59 -8.69 -13.74
CA PHE A 345 -8.70 -10.08 -13.35
C PHE A 345 -9.73 -10.22 -12.23
N ASP A 346 -10.65 -11.20 -12.34
CA ASP A 346 -11.58 -11.55 -11.27
C ASP A 346 -10.87 -12.49 -10.29
N ALA A 347 -10.59 -12.00 -9.10
CA ALA A 347 -9.87 -12.76 -8.07
C ALA A 347 -10.81 -13.64 -7.21
N GLY A 348 -12.13 -13.49 -7.37
CA GLY A 348 -13.14 -14.19 -6.57
C GLY A 348 -13.24 -13.70 -5.12
N GLY A 349 -12.29 -12.92 -4.64
CA GLY A 349 -12.20 -12.40 -3.27
C GLY A 349 -11.78 -10.93 -3.22
N ALA A 350 -12.15 -10.21 -2.15
CA ALA A 350 -11.78 -8.82 -1.94
C ALA A 350 -10.26 -8.69 -1.77
N ILE A 351 -9.67 -7.65 -2.36
CA ILE A 351 -8.23 -7.39 -2.32
C ILE A 351 -7.99 -6.11 -1.52
N SER A 352 -7.33 -6.26 -0.36
CA SER A 352 -6.96 -5.16 0.53
C SER A 352 -5.48 -4.79 0.41
N GLY A 353 -4.64 -5.80 0.30
CA GLY A 353 -3.18 -5.65 0.31
C GLY A 353 -2.63 -5.04 -0.97
N ALA A 354 -1.44 -4.48 -0.85
CA ALA A 354 -0.73 -3.90 -1.99
C ALA A 354 -0.08 -4.99 -2.86
N PRO A 355 -0.13 -4.90 -4.19
CA PRO A 355 0.58 -5.83 -5.06
C PRO A 355 2.09 -5.59 -5.06
N THR A 356 2.84 -6.57 -5.57
CA THR A 356 4.28 -6.49 -5.83
C THR A 356 4.56 -6.98 -7.24
N VAL A 357 5.48 -6.33 -7.95
CA VAL A 357 5.93 -6.76 -9.29
C VAL A 357 7.38 -7.25 -9.20
N LEU A 358 7.59 -8.51 -9.57
CA LEU A 358 8.90 -9.17 -9.65
C LEU A 358 9.01 -9.83 -11.03
N ASP A 359 10.07 -9.61 -11.74
CA ASP A 359 10.38 -10.26 -13.02
C ASP A 359 9.17 -10.38 -13.99
N GLY A 360 8.42 -9.30 -14.16
CA GLY A 360 7.26 -9.27 -15.05
C GLY A 360 6.03 -10.04 -14.56
N VAL A 361 6.02 -10.48 -13.31
CA VAL A 361 4.87 -11.10 -12.63
C VAL A 361 4.36 -10.16 -11.55
N VAL A 362 3.06 -9.88 -11.54
CA VAL A 362 2.41 -9.13 -10.46
C VAL A 362 1.73 -10.08 -9.48
N TYR A 363 2.08 -9.93 -8.20
CA TYR A 363 1.57 -10.75 -7.11
C TYR A 363 0.63 -9.96 -6.24
N PHE A 364 -0.46 -10.57 -5.79
CA PHE A 364 -1.41 -10.00 -4.82
C PHE A 364 -2.16 -11.11 -4.08
N SER A 365 -2.71 -10.77 -2.91
CA SER A 365 -3.49 -11.71 -2.10
C SER A 365 -4.91 -11.20 -1.87
N THR A 366 -5.84 -12.13 -1.66
CA THR A 366 -7.25 -11.83 -1.33
C THR A 366 -7.54 -12.06 0.15
N LEU A 367 -8.59 -11.42 0.67
CA LEU A 367 -9.07 -11.64 2.03
C LEU A 367 -9.54 -13.09 2.29
N GLU A 368 -9.86 -13.82 1.22
CA GLU A 368 -10.22 -15.24 1.21
C GLU A 368 -9.00 -16.17 1.26
N ARG A 369 -7.81 -15.61 1.56
CA ARG A 369 -6.53 -16.34 1.73
C ARG A 369 -6.07 -17.05 0.48
N LYS A 370 -6.05 -16.36 -0.62
CA LYS A 370 -5.48 -16.86 -1.86
C LYS A 370 -4.54 -15.82 -2.45
N THR A 371 -3.33 -16.26 -2.80
CA THR A 371 -2.34 -15.44 -3.49
C THR A 371 -2.29 -15.81 -4.96
N PHE A 372 -2.16 -14.81 -5.81
CA PHE A 372 -2.07 -14.96 -7.26
C PHE A 372 -0.76 -14.35 -7.76
N GLY A 373 -0.17 -15.00 -8.78
CA GLY A 373 0.85 -14.44 -9.64
C GLY A 373 0.32 -14.36 -11.07
N LEU A 374 0.23 -13.16 -11.62
CA LEU A 374 -0.24 -12.92 -12.99
C LEU A 374 0.89 -12.34 -13.84
N ASP A 375 0.92 -12.71 -15.12
CA ASP A 375 1.74 -11.97 -16.09
C ASP A 375 1.33 -10.50 -16.07
N ALA A 376 2.26 -9.62 -15.75
CA ALA A 376 1.98 -8.21 -15.50
C ALA A 376 1.51 -7.46 -16.76
N ARG A 377 1.89 -7.91 -17.96
CA ARG A 377 1.50 -7.27 -19.23
C ARG A 377 0.11 -7.69 -19.68
N THR A 378 -0.24 -8.97 -19.48
CA THR A 378 -1.45 -9.58 -20.07
C THR A 378 -2.55 -9.89 -19.07
N GLY A 379 -2.24 -9.96 -17.78
CA GLY A 379 -3.17 -10.41 -16.73
C GLY A 379 -3.41 -11.93 -16.73
N LYS A 380 -2.67 -12.70 -17.55
CA LYS A 380 -2.77 -14.16 -17.57
C LYS A 380 -2.30 -14.74 -16.24
N LYS A 381 -3.09 -15.61 -15.65
CA LYS A 381 -2.73 -16.29 -14.41
C LYS A 381 -1.59 -17.28 -14.66
N LEU A 382 -0.49 -17.12 -13.92
CA LEU A 382 0.69 -17.97 -13.97
C LEU A 382 0.79 -18.89 -12.75
N TRP A 383 0.34 -18.41 -11.58
CA TRP A 383 0.52 -19.11 -10.33
C TRP A 383 -0.58 -18.78 -9.31
N THR A 384 -0.83 -19.70 -8.39
CA THR A 384 -1.70 -19.51 -7.23
C THR A 384 -1.15 -20.24 -6.01
N PHE A 385 -1.42 -19.69 -4.82
CA PHE A 385 -1.06 -20.28 -3.54
C PHE A 385 -2.22 -20.15 -2.55
N ASP A 386 -2.53 -21.22 -1.82
CA ASP A 386 -3.70 -21.30 -0.95
C ASP A 386 -3.39 -20.78 0.47
N ASP A 387 -2.74 -19.61 0.56
CA ASP A 387 -2.61 -18.74 1.74
C ASP A 387 -2.28 -17.32 1.27
N GLY A 388 -2.06 -16.41 2.22
CA GLY A 388 -1.95 -14.98 2.00
C GLY A 388 -3.20 -14.28 2.50
N LYS A 389 -3.18 -12.97 2.67
CA LYS A 389 -4.38 -12.19 3.01
C LYS A 389 -4.22 -10.71 2.67
N TYR A 390 -3.33 -10.03 3.37
CA TYR A 390 -3.14 -8.58 3.24
C TYR A 390 -1.90 -8.23 2.44
N SER A 391 -0.94 -9.12 2.42
CA SER A 391 0.36 -8.87 1.80
C SER A 391 0.67 -9.91 0.76
N PRO A 392 1.25 -9.50 -0.35
CA PRO A 392 1.74 -10.45 -1.33
C PRO A 392 3.11 -10.97 -0.89
N VAL A 393 4.00 -11.04 -1.84
CA VAL A 393 5.36 -11.50 -1.67
C VAL A 393 6.34 -10.35 -1.54
N VAL A 394 7.42 -10.61 -0.84
CA VAL A 394 8.70 -9.89 -0.94
C VAL A 394 9.78 -10.89 -1.36
N ALA A 395 10.95 -10.43 -1.77
CA ALA A 395 11.96 -11.35 -2.29
C ALA A 395 13.39 -10.91 -1.92
N ASP A 396 14.30 -11.87 -1.97
CA ASP A 396 15.71 -11.67 -2.25
C ASP A 396 16.03 -12.18 -3.68
N LYS A 397 17.31 -12.35 -3.99
CA LYS A 397 17.73 -12.80 -5.33
C LYS A 397 17.45 -14.28 -5.61
N GLU A 398 17.16 -15.07 -4.59
CA GLU A 398 17.01 -16.52 -4.69
C GLU A 398 15.60 -16.98 -4.34
N ARG A 399 14.94 -16.30 -3.41
CA ARG A 399 13.70 -16.71 -2.78
C ARG A 399 12.62 -15.65 -2.81
N VAL A 400 11.42 -16.12 -2.81
CA VAL A 400 10.22 -15.32 -2.54
C VAL A 400 9.72 -15.66 -1.14
N TYR A 401 9.39 -14.64 -0.35
CA TYR A 401 8.81 -14.79 0.98
C TYR A 401 7.36 -14.34 0.96
N LEU A 402 6.45 -15.23 1.36
CA LEU A 402 5.02 -14.95 1.42
C LEU A 402 4.56 -14.84 2.89
N ALA A 403 4.03 -13.69 3.25
CA ALA A 403 3.29 -13.53 4.50
C ALA A 403 1.86 -14.07 4.30
N GLY A 404 1.62 -15.29 4.75
CA GLY A 404 0.32 -15.91 4.82
C GLY A 404 -0.53 -15.36 5.97
N TYR A 405 -1.69 -15.97 6.24
CA TYR A 405 -2.56 -15.49 7.32
C TYR A 405 -1.92 -15.58 8.71
N LYS A 406 -1.33 -16.74 9.04
CA LYS A 406 -0.60 -17.00 10.29
C LYS A 406 0.67 -17.81 10.06
N ARG A 407 1.21 -17.75 8.88
CA ARG A 407 2.43 -18.46 8.47
C ARG A 407 3.27 -17.59 7.57
N LEU A 408 4.57 -17.74 7.71
CA LEU A 408 5.56 -17.19 6.79
C LEU A 408 6.12 -18.35 5.97
N TYR A 409 6.28 -18.14 4.67
CA TYR A 409 6.80 -19.13 3.75
C TYR A 409 8.05 -18.62 3.05
N GLY A 410 9.05 -19.48 2.89
CA GLY A 410 10.15 -19.32 1.95
C GLY A 410 9.91 -20.21 0.74
N LEU A 411 9.87 -19.60 -0.44
CA LEU A 411 9.53 -20.24 -1.70
C LEU A 411 10.71 -20.14 -2.66
N LEU A 412 11.11 -21.25 -3.26
CA LEU A 412 12.13 -21.27 -4.32
C LEU A 412 11.46 -21.41 -5.69
N PRO A 413 11.96 -20.72 -6.72
CA PRO A 413 11.61 -21.04 -8.10
C PRO A 413 11.96 -22.52 -8.39
N ASP A 414 11.05 -23.22 -9.05
CA ASP A 414 11.34 -24.59 -9.48
C ASP A 414 12.50 -24.57 -10.47
N ALA A 415 13.47 -25.47 -10.25
CA ALA A 415 14.53 -25.67 -11.24
C ALA A 415 13.90 -26.19 -12.52
N GLY A 416 13.92 -25.36 -13.58
CA GLY A 416 13.35 -25.69 -14.89
C GLY A 416 14.11 -26.82 -15.61
#